data_59f9cbe328e1597ae9a2c2748920caaf
#
_entry.id   59f9cbe328e1597ae9a2c2748920caaf
#
_cell.length_a   1.000
_cell.length_b   1.000
_cell.length_c   1.000
_cell.angle_alpha   90.00
_cell.angle_beta   90.00
_cell.angle_gamma   90.00
#
_symmetry.space_group_name_H-M   'P 1'
#
loop_
_entity.id
_entity.type
_entity.pdbx_description
1 polymer ?
#
loop_
_entity_poly.entity_id
_entity_poly.type
_entity_poly.pdbx_seq_one_letter_code
_entity_poly.pdbx_strand_id
1 'polypeptide(L)'
;MYNLLGFSHRKLDKVEKAFKYYNRALKLNPRHRGANEYIGELYLRTKNLNKAEEHLEVLDDVCFFGCDEYDDLKNAIEKYKKSM
;
A
#
# COMPACT_ATOMS: atom_id res chain seq x y z
N MET A 1 12.33 27.36 -5.00
CA MET A 1 11.27 27.21 -4.02
C MET A 1 9.96 26.75 -4.61
N TYR A 2 9.47 27.41 -5.65
CA TYR A 2 8.23 26.99 -6.31
C TYR A 2 8.28 25.59 -6.88
N ASN A 3 9.43 25.18 -7.42
CA ASN A 3 9.57 23.85 -8.00
C ASN A 3 9.45 22.75 -6.95
N LEU A 4 9.95 22.99 -5.75
CA LEU A 4 9.85 22.03 -4.66
C LEU A 4 8.41 21.86 -4.17
N LEU A 5 7.68 22.97 -4.04
CA LEU A 5 6.28 22.94 -3.66
C LEU A 5 5.43 22.22 -4.71
N GLY A 6 5.66 22.57 -5.99
CA GLY A 6 4.96 21.91 -7.08
C GLY A 6 5.25 20.41 -7.14
N PHE A 7 6.49 20.03 -6.89
CA PHE A 7 6.89 18.62 -6.86
C PHE A 7 6.19 17.87 -5.71
N SER A 8 6.14 18.48 -4.52
CA SER A 8 5.47 17.89 -3.36
C SER A 8 3.97 17.70 -3.63
N HIS A 9 3.33 18.69 -4.22
CA HIS A 9 1.91 18.59 -4.58
C HIS A 9 1.66 17.48 -5.58
N ARG A 10 2.52 17.32 -6.57
CA ARG A 10 2.39 16.25 -7.56
C ARG A 10 2.47 14.88 -6.90
N LYS A 11 3.39 14.70 -5.96
CA LYS A 11 3.50 13.44 -5.23
C LYS A 11 2.26 13.15 -4.40
N LEU A 12 1.75 14.14 -3.70
CA LEU A 12 0.53 14.00 -2.90
C LEU A 12 -0.67 13.67 -3.78
N ASP A 13 -0.80 14.36 -4.92
CA ASP A 13 -1.87 14.08 -5.87
C ASP A 13 -1.83 12.66 -6.38
N LYS A 14 -0.63 12.16 -6.72
CA LYS A 14 -0.45 10.80 -7.20
C LYS A 14 -0.84 9.78 -6.13
N VAL A 15 -0.47 10.03 -4.89
CA VAL A 15 -0.82 9.14 -3.78
C VAL A 15 -2.33 9.12 -3.56
N GLU A 16 -2.97 10.29 -3.55
CA GLU A 16 -4.42 10.38 -3.39
C GLU A 16 -5.16 9.67 -4.52
N LYS A 17 -4.73 9.87 -5.77
CA LYS A 17 -5.31 9.20 -6.92
C LYS A 17 -5.13 7.69 -6.84
N ALA A 18 -3.95 7.24 -6.41
CA ALA A 18 -3.68 5.83 -6.24
C ALA A 18 -4.58 5.22 -5.17
N PHE A 19 -4.77 5.90 -4.03
CA PHE A 19 -5.70 5.44 -3.00
C PHE A 19 -7.12 5.31 -3.54
N LYS A 20 -7.59 6.30 -4.27
CA LYS A 20 -8.93 6.25 -4.86
C LYS A 20 -9.07 5.06 -5.80
N TYR A 21 -8.07 4.86 -6.65
CA TYR A 21 -8.08 3.76 -7.61
C TYR A 21 -8.11 2.40 -6.90
N TYR A 22 -7.21 2.19 -5.95
CA TYR A 22 -7.13 0.91 -5.26
C TYR A 22 -8.29 0.67 -4.31
N ASN A 23 -8.79 1.71 -3.64
CA ASN A 23 -9.99 1.58 -2.81
C ASN A 23 -11.20 1.18 -3.67
N ARG A 24 -11.30 1.72 -4.87
CA ARG A 24 -12.37 1.35 -5.81
C ARG A 24 -12.20 -0.11 -6.24
N ALA A 25 -10.98 -0.51 -6.55
CA ALA A 25 -10.71 -1.91 -6.93
C ALA A 25 -11.07 -2.87 -5.79
N LEU A 26 -10.74 -2.51 -4.55
CA LEU A 26 -11.06 -3.32 -3.37
C LEU A 26 -12.55 -3.33 -3.06
N LYS A 27 -13.26 -2.26 -3.38
CA LYS A 27 -14.71 -2.22 -3.23
C LYS A 27 -15.37 -3.22 -4.16
N LEU A 28 -14.84 -3.37 -5.37
CA LEU A 28 -15.34 -4.33 -6.33
C LEU A 28 -14.89 -5.76 -6.00
N ASN A 29 -13.67 -5.91 -5.50
CA ASN A 29 -13.11 -7.20 -5.12
C ASN A 29 -12.19 -7.04 -3.90
N PRO A 30 -12.73 -7.18 -2.68
CA PRO A 30 -11.93 -6.99 -1.46
C PRO A 30 -10.74 -7.95 -1.31
N ARG A 31 -10.75 -9.06 -2.04
CA ARG A 31 -9.70 -10.07 -1.98
C ARG A 31 -8.70 -9.93 -3.13
N HIS A 32 -8.74 -8.84 -3.89
CA HIS A 32 -7.82 -8.60 -5.00
C HIS A 32 -6.38 -8.47 -4.48
N ARG A 33 -5.50 -9.42 -4.87
CA ARG A 33 -4.14 -9.49 -4.33
C ARG A 33 -3.30 -8.27 -4.67
N GLY A 34 -3.26 -7.89 -5.94
CA GLY A 34 -2.48 -6.73 -6.37
C GLY A 34 -2.92 -5.43 -5.69
N ALA A 35 -4.23 -5.21 -5.57
CA ALA A 35 -4.75 -4.01 -4.92
C ALA A 35 -4.39 -3.96 -3.43
N ASN A 36 -4.49 -5.10 -2.72
CA ASN A 36 -4.10 -5.15 -1.32
C ASN A 36 -2.60 -4.88 -1.13
N GLU A 37 -1.76 -5.43 -2.01
CA GLU A 37 -0.33 -5.18 -1.97
C GLU A 37 -0.01 -3.71 -2.17
N TYR A 38 -0.51 -3.12 -3.25
CA TYR A 38 -0.19 -1.73 -3.59
C TYR A 38 -0.75 -0.73 -2.58
N ILE A 39 -1.99 -0.94 -2.11
CA ILE A 39 -2.54 -0.03 -1.10
C ILE A 39 -1.79 -0.17 0.23
N GLY A 40 -1.35 -1.37 0.57
CA GLY A 40 -0.51 -1.57 1.75
C GLY A 40 0.79 -0.79 1.65
N GLU A 41 1.46 -0.82 0.51
CA GLU A 41 2.66 -0.04 0.28
C GLU A 41 2.39 1.47 0.35
N LEU A 42 1.25 1.93 -0.17
CA LEU A 42 0.86 3.33 -0.08
C LEU A 42 0.66 3.76 1.38
N TYR A 43 0.06 2.91 2.19
CA TYR A 43 -0.08 3.20 3.62
C TYR A 43 1.27 3.32 4.31
N LEU A 44 2.26 2.53 3.92
CA LEU A 44 3.63 2.69 4.45
C LEU A 44 4.22 4.04 4.06
N ARG A 45 4.00 4.48 2.83
CA ARG A 45 4.47 5.80 2.37
C ARG A 45 3.84 6.94 3.15
N THR A 46 2.61 6.76 3.60
CA THR A 46 1.90 7.75 4.41
C THR A 46 2.06 7.52 5.91
N LYS A 47 3.00 6.65 6.30
CA LYS A 47 3.33 6.35 7.69
C LYS A 47 2.16 5.74 8.47
N ASN A 48 1.33 4.94 7.81
CA ASN A 48 0.20 4.26 8.43
C ASN A 48 0.46 2.75 8.45
N LEU A 49 1.35 2.34 9.36
CA LEU A 49 1.78 0.95 9.48
C LEU A 49 0.60 0.02 9.81
N ASN A 50 -0.31 0.45 10.68
CA ASN A 50 -1.44 -0.39 11.09
C ASN A 50 -2.31 -0.80 9.90
N LYS A 51 -2.58 0.15 8.99
CA LYS A 51 -3.36 -0.15 7.79
C LYS A 51 -2.61 -1.07 6.84
N ALA A 52 -1.30 -0.87 6.71
CA ALA A 52 -0.48 -1.75 5.89
C ALA A 52 -0.53 -3.18 6.41
N GLU A 53 -0.45 -3.36 7.72
CA GLU A 53 -0.54 -4.68 8.33
C GLU A 53 -1.92 -5.32 8.15
N GLU A 54 -2.99 -4.54 8.18
CA GLU A 54 -4.34 -5.05 7.89
C GLU A 54 -4.41 -5.64 6.49
N HIS A 55 -3.84 -4.96 5.51
CA HIS A 55 -3.83 -5.48 4.14
C HIS A 55 -2.92 -6.69 3.98
N LEU A 56 -1.84 -6.75 4.77
CA LEU A 56 -1.01 -7.96 4.80
C LEU A 56 -1.80 -9.16 5.31
N GLU A 57 -2.63 -8.97 6.34
CA GLU A 57 -3.49 -10.03 6.87
C GLU A 57 -4.48 -10.52 5.81
N VAL A 58 -5.05 -9.61 5.02
CA VAL A 58 -5.93 -9.99 3.91
C VAL A 58 -5.17 -10.85 2.91
N LEU A 59 -3.94 -10.47 2.57
CA LEU A 59 -3.12 -11.25 1.65
C LEU A 59 -2.77 -12.63 2.22
N ASP A 60 -2.50 -12.70 3.52
CA ASP A 60 -2.24 -13.98 4.18
C ASP A 60 -3.44 -14.93 4.05
N ASP A 61 -4.63 -14.40 4.20
CA ASP A 61 -5.87 -15.18 4.08
C ASP A 61 -6.16 -15.58 2.62
N VAL A 62 -5.97 -14.64 1.69
CA VAL A 62 -6.20 -14.88 0.27
C VAL A 62 -5.16 -15.82 -0.33
N CYS A 63 -3.91 -15.69 0.10
CA CYS A 63 -2.78 -16.47 -0.40
C CYS A 63 -2.43 -17.58 0.58
N PHE A 64 -3.31 -18.57 0.72
CA PHE A 64 -3.17 -19.64 1.71
C PHE A 64 -1.83 -20.37 1.59
N PHE A 65 -1.33 -20.56 0.37
CA PHE A 65 -0.03 -21.21 0.12
C PHE A 65 1.11 -20.23 -0.14
N GLY A 66 0.86 -18.92 0.14
CA GLY A 66 1.81 -17.87 -0.16
C GLY A 66 1.64 -17.31 -1.57
N CYS A 67 2.13 -16.10 -1.78
CA CYS A 67 2.12 -15.46 -3.09
C CYS A 67 3.12 -14.31 -3.09
N ASP A 68 3.53 -13.87 -4.28
CA ASP A 68 4.50 -12.80 -4.43
C ASP A 68 4.02 -11.51 -3.77
N GLU A 69 2.72 -11.21 -3.89
CA GLU A 69 2.13 -10.01 -3.32
C GLU A 69 2.26 -9.99 -1.79
N TYR A 70 2.04 -11.13 -1.14
CA TYR A 70 2.22 -11.26 0.30
C TYR A 70 3.67 -11.02 0.69
N ASP A 71 4.59 -11.69 0.00
CA ASP A 71 6.02 -11.58 0.30
C ASP A 71 6.52 -10.15 0.08
N ASP A 72 6.10 -9.50 -0.99
CA ASP A 72 6.53 -8.14 -1.31
C ASP A 72 6.04 -7.15 -0.25
N LEU A 73 4.78 -7.24 0.16
CA LEU A 73 4.25 -6.35 1.19
C LEU A 73 4.88 -6.65 2.55
N LYS A 74 5.07 -7.92 2.89
CA LYS A 74 5.74 -8.30 4.14
C LYS A 74 7.14 -7.71 4.20
N ASN A 75 7.90 -7.84 3.12
CA ASN A 75 9.25 -7.28 3.05
C ASN A 75 9.25 -5.76 3.17
N ALA A 76 8.29 -5.09 2.53
CA ALA A 76 8.16 -3.64 2.62
C ALA A 76 7.87 -3.20 4.06
N ILE A 77 7.00 -3.91 4.76
CA ILE A 77 6.67 -3.64 6.16
C ILE A 77 7.90 -3.84 7.04
N GLU A 78 8.64 -4.91 6.84
CA GLU A 78 9.86 -5.18 7.61
C GLU A 78 10.90 -4.08 7.42
N LYS A 79 11.10 -3.62 6.18
CA LYS A 79 12.00 -2.50 5.89
C LYS A 79 11.54 -1.23 6.58
N TYR A 80 10.25 -0.96 6.55
CA TYR A 80 9.68 0.21 7.22
C TYR A 80 9.96 0.18 8.72
N LYS A 81 9.74 -0.98 9.36
CA LYS A 81 10.00 -1.14 10.79
C LYS A 81 11.47 -0.94 11.14
N LYS A 82 12.38 -1.40 10.28
CA LYS A 82 13.82 -1.23 10.50
C LYS A 82 14.27 0.22 10.40
N SER A 83 13.56 1.04 9.61
CA SER A 83 13.91 2.44 9.44
C SER A 83 13.22 3.38 10.43
N MET A 84 12.42 2.85 11.31
CA MET A 84 11.73 3.63 12.34
C MET A 84 12.68 4.08 13.46
#